data_ed3a1af3557434b22d89930cde618c29
#
_entry.id   ed3a1af3557434b22d89930cde618c29
#
_cell.length_a   1.000
_cell.length_b   1.000
_cell.length_c   1.000
_cell.angle_alpha   90.00
_cell.angle_beta   90.00
_cell.angle_gamma   90.00
#
_symmetry.space_group_name_H-M   'P 1'
#
loop_
_entity.id
_entity.type
_entity.pdbx_description
1 polymer ?
#
loop_
_entity_poly.entity_id
_entity_poly.type
_entity_poly.pdbx_seq_one_letter_code
_entity_poly.pdbx_strand_id
1 'polypeptide(L)'
;LLSEVIIRACDYAGYPVRGVDTHGLAQRGGTVISHIRIGEGVYSPLIQAHMADLVVALERNEALRGVNEYLKDGGTLVYYDALWQPLSVRLGKSKKTEGQVISDECSLRNIKEIKVFRAELEDPRMQNVAVLSEMAKFKLIPAVEMTHYETALKDLITGKVLEKNLHVFSCL
;
A
#
# COMPACT_ATOMS: atom_id res chain seq x y z
N LEU A 1 -3.50 2.83 9.36
CA LEU A 1 -2.81 1.59 9.75
C LEU A 1 -1.66 1.25 8.79
N LEU A 2 -1.91 1.13 7.46
CA LEU A 2 -0.88 0.72 6.50
C LEU A 2 0.36 1.63 6.54
N SER A 3 0.18 2.94 6.38
CA SER A 3 1.24 3.94 6.44
C SER A 3 1.99 3.94 7.78
N GLU A 4 1.26 3.84 8.89
CA GLU A 4 1.84 3.81 10.23
C GLU A 4 2.71 2.58 10.48
N VAL A 5 2.26 1.39 10.02
CA VAL A 5 3.05 0.15 10.14
C VAL A 5 4.34 0.27 9.33
N ILE A 6 4.27 0.81 8.11
CA ILE A 6 5.46 1.03 7.27
C ILE A 6 6.44 1.99 7.93
N ILE A 7 5.95 3.14 8.44
CA ILE A 7 6.79 4.13 9.11
C ILE A 7 7.48 3.52 10.34
N ARG A 8 6.73 2.82 11.20
CA ARG A 8 7.31 2.18 12.39
C ARG A 8 8.30 1.07 12.03
N ALA A 9 7.99 0.26 11.03
CA ALA A 9 8.89 -0.79 10.58
C ALA A 9 10.22 -0.21 10.06
N CYS A 10 10.19 0.92 9.35
CA CYS A 10 11.39 1.63 8.93
C CYS A 10 12.17 2.20 10.12
N ASP A 11 11.48 2.77 11.11
CA ASP A 11 12.10 3.28 12.33
C ASP A 11 12.79 2.16 13.13
N TYR A 12 12.13 1.00 13.30
CA TYR A 12 12.73 -0.18 13.92
C TYR A 12 13.93 -0.74 13.14
N ALA A 13 13.96 -0.56 11.84
CA ALA A 13 15.11 -0.90 11.00
C ALA A 13 16.23 0.16 11.05
N GLY A 14 16.05 1.24 11.83
CA GLY A 14 17.05 2.30 12.03
C GLY A 14 17.12 3.33 10.91
N TYR A 15 16.07 3.43 10.08
CA TYR A 15 16.03 4.41 9.00
C TYR A 15 15.35 5.71 9.40
N PRO A 16 15.92 6.88 9.09
CA PRO A 16 15.21 8.13 9.09
C PRO A 16 14.02 8.05 8.14
N VAL A 17 12.81 8.33 8.64
CA VAL A 17 11.58 8.27 7.86
C VAL A 17 10.77 9.54 8.03
N ARG A 18 10.17 10.01 6.95
CA ARG A 18 9.22 11.14 6.91
C ARG A 18 7.95 10.67 6.24
N GLY A 19 6.83 10.87 6.91
CA GLY A 19 5.51 10.52 6.38
C GLY A 19 4.51 11.65 6.55
N VAL A 20 3.56 11.75 5.62
CA VAL A 20 2.39 12.62 5.70
C VAL A 20 1.20 11.95 5.04
N ASP A 21 0.06 12.04 5.70
CA ASP A 21 -1.22 11.64 5.13
C ASP A 21 -1.93 12.88 4.56
N THR A 22 -2.25 12.85 3.29
CA THR A 22 -3.08 13.88 2.67
C THR A 22 -4.54 13.47 2.78
N HIS A 23 -5.27 14.19 3.62
CA HIS A 23 -6.70 13.99 3.74
C HIS A 23 -7.41 14.93 2.76
N GLY A 24 -8.21 14.38 1.85
CA GLY A 24 -9.11 15.19 1.05
C GLY A 24 -10.19 15.84 1.93
N LEU A 25 -10.83 16.92 1.44
CA LEU A 25 -11.90 17.64 2.13
C LEU A 25 -13.13 16.78 2.49
N ALA A 26 -13.24 15.57 1.96
CA ALA A 26 -14.30 14.63 2.25
C ALA A 26 -13.95 13.77 3.45
N GLN A 27 -14.45 14.11 4.61
CA GLN A 27 -14.29 13.30 5.85
C GLN A 27 -14.95 11.92 5.78
N ARG A 28 -15.68 11.59 4.71
CA ARG A 28 -16.28 10.27 4.47
C ARG A 28 -16.19 9.91 2.99
N GLY A 29 -15.41 8.87 2.68
CA GLY A 29 -15.31 8.32 1.32
C GLY A 29 -14.37 9.04 0.36
N GLY A 30 -13.51 9.95 0.85
CA GLY A 30 -12.44 10.56 0.07
C GLY A 30 -11.21 9.66 -0.03
N THR A 31 -10.43 9.84 -1.08
CA THR A 31 -9.13 9.18 -1.24
C THR A 31 -8.14 9.73 -0.20
N VAL A 32 -7.48 8.84 0.51
CA VAL A 32 -6.35 9.18 1.39
C VAL A 32 -5.07 8.72 0.72
N ILE A 33 -4.13 9.63 0.55
CA ILE A 33 -2.82 9.32 0.01
C ILE A 33 -1.78 9.59 1.09
N SER A 34 -0.96 8.59 1.39
CA SER A 34 0.17 8.72 2.31
C SER A 34 1.46 8.79 1.51
N HIS A 35 2.24 9.83 1.73
CA HIS A 35 3.59 9.94 1.20
C HIS A 35 4.58 9.55 2.27
N ILE A 36 5.49 8.62 1.96
CA ILE A 36 6.53 8.14 2.88
C ILE A 36 7.86 8.22 2.15
N ARG A 37 8.82 8.91 2.73
CA ARG A 37 10.20 8.96 2.22
C ARG A 37 11.14 8.47 3.29
N ILE A 38 12.10 7.65 2.88
CA ILE A 38 13.01 6.90 3.75
C ILE A 38 14.43 7.24 3.35
N GLY A 39 15.29 7.49 4.32
CA GLY A 39 16.73 7.69 4.12
C GLY A 39 17.25 9.01 4.62
N GLU A 40 18.58 9.14 4.62
CA GLU A 40 19.30 10.34 5.02
C GLU A 40 19.01 11.52 4.06
N GLY A 41 19.01 12.74 4.61
CA GLY A 41 18.81 13.95 3.80
C GLY A 41 17.38 14.18 3.31
N VAL A 42 16.39 13.42 3.80
CA VAL A 42 14.99 13.65 3.51
C VAL A 42 14.42 14.73 4.43
N TYR A 43 14.17 15.91 3.87
CA TYR A 43 13.62 17.06 4.63
C TYR A 43 12.11 17.22 4.45
N SER A 44 11.52 16.72 3.37
CA SER A 44 10.09 16.77 3.08
C SER A 44 9.54 15.38 2.80
N PRO A 45 8.36 15.01 3.34
CA PRO A 45 7.72 13.75 3.03
C PRO A 45 7.10 13.69 1.62
N LEU A 46 6.80 14.84 1.01
CA LEU A 46 6.08 14.88 -0.27
C LEU A 46 6.91 14.27 -1.40
N ILE A 47 6.27 13.42 -2.18
CA ILE A 47 6.83 12.79 -3.37
C ILE A 47 6.24 13.49 -4.59
N GLN A 48 7.08 13.91 -5.52
CA GLN A 48 6.66 14.52 -6.78
C GLN A 48 6.04 13.47 -7.70
N ALA A 49 5.26 13.94 -8.67
CA ALA A 49 4.68 13.06 -9.69
C ALA A 49 5.77 12.25 -10.40
N HIS A 50 5.50 10.98 -10.63
CA HIS A 50 6.40 10.02 -11.30
C HIS A 50 7.78 9.82 -10.63
N MET A 51 7.88 10.07 -9.31
CA MET A 51 9.14 9.91 -8.56
C MET A 51 9.07 8.86 -7.45
N ALA A 52 7.93 8.21 -7.25
CA ALA A 52 7.82 7.13 -6.27
C ALA A 52 8.51 5.86 -6.77
N ASP A 53 9.33 5.25 -5.92
CA ASP A 53 9.95 3.94 -6.17
C ASP A 53 8.94 2.80 -6.00
N LEU A 54 8.00 2.98 -5.08
CA LEU A 54 7.00 2.01 -4.68
C LEU A 54 5.64 2.68 -4.51
N VAL A 55 4.62 2.10 -5.11
CA VAL A 55 3.21 2.42 -4.84
C VAL A 55 2.55 1.23 -4.17
N VAL A 56 1.84 1.51 -3.08
CA VAL A 56 1.05 0.52 -2.33
C VAL A 56 -0.41 0.94 -2.35
N ALA A 57 -1.28 0.08 -2.87
CA ALA A 57 -2.71 0.39 -3.00
C ALA A 57 -3.60 -0.72 -2.44
N LEU A 58 -4.78 -0.34 -1.94
CA LEU A 58 -5.72 -1.28 -1.32
C LEU A 58 -6.89 -1.66 -2.24
N GLU A 59 -6.88 -1.15 -3.48
CA GLU A 59 -7.86 -1.52 -4.51
C GLU A 59 -7.40 -1.09 -5.92
N ARG A 60 -8.06 -1.61 -6.97
CA ARG A 60 -7.65 -1.44 -8.38
C ARG A 60 -7.64 0.01 -8.87
N ASN A 61 -8.66 0.82 -8.53
CA ASN A 61 -8.70 2.21 -9.02
C ASN A 61 -7.58 3.05 -8.40
N GLU A 62 -7.28 2.83 -7.11
CA GLU A 62 -6.19 3.52 -6.44
C GLU A 62 -4.82 3.00 -6.93
N ALA A 63 -4.71 1.72 -7.29
CA ALA A 63 -3.52 1.17 -7.93
C ALA A 63 -3.23 1.87 -9.27
N LEU A 64 -4.23 1.94 -10.15
CA LEU A 64 -4.09 2.60 -11.45
C LEU A 64 -3.78 4.09 -11.29
N ARG A 65 -4.45 4.77 -10.34
CA ARG A 65 -4.14 6.18 -10.02
C ARG A 65 -2.70 6.34 -9.55
N GLY A 66 -2.27 5.53 -8.60
CA GLY A 66 -0.91 5.57 -8.05
C GLY A 66 0.16 5.36 -9.11
N VAL A 67 -0.07 4.42 -10.04
CA VAL A 67 0.81 4.20 -11.19
C VAL A 67 0.88 5.45 -12.06
N ASN A 68 -0.26 6.03 -12.41
CA ASN A 68 -0.32 7.15 -13.36
C ASN A 68 0.16 8.48 -12.77
N GLU A 69 -0.02 8.70 -11.47
CA GLU A 69 0.29 10.00 -10.85
C GLU A 69 1.66 10.03 -10.16
N TYR A 70 2.08 8.92 -9.55
CA TYR A 70 3.23 8.93 -8.64
C TYR A 70 4.37 7.99 -9.01
N LEU A 71 4.07 6.80 -9.57
CA LEU A 71 5.07 5.77 -9.76
C LEU A 71 6.01 6.12 -10.91
N LYS A 72 7.32 6.02 -10.67
CA LYS A 72 8.33 6.15 -11.73
C LYS A 72 8.34 4.92 -12.65
N ASP A 73 8.85 5.07 -13.86
CA ASP A 73 9.11 3.94 -14.74
C ASP A 73 10.15 2.99 -14.11
N GLY A 74 9.94 1.70 -14.27
CA GLY A 74 10.77 0.68 -13.61
C GLY A 74 10.55 0.55 -12.10
N GLY A 75 9.59 1.27 -11.52
CA GLY A 75 9.22 1.16 -10.10
C GLY A 75 8.47 -0.12 -9.76
N THR A 76 7.95 -0.20 -8.56
CA THR A 76 7.17 -1.37 -8.08
C THR A 76 5.78 -0.94 -7.65
N LEU A 77 4.77 -1.66 -8.13
CA LEU A 77 3.39 -1.57 -7.66
C LEU A 77 3.06 -2.82 -6.83
N VAL A 78 2.57 -2.64 -5.62
CA VAL A 78 1.90 -3.71 -4.87
C VAL A 78 0.48 -3.27 -4.56
N TYR A 79 -0.52 -4.10 -4.85
CA TYR A 79 -1.90 -3.74 -4.59
C TYR A 79 -2.77 -4.94 -4.22
N TYR A 80 -3.78 -4.67 -3.40
CA TYR A 80 -4.80 -5.66 -3.12
C TYR A 80 -5.83 -5.67 -4.26
N ASP A 81 -6.06 -6.86 -4.83
CA ASP A 81 -6.93 -7.05 -5.99
C ASP A 81 -8.42 -7.05 -5.60
N ALA A 82 -8.87 -5.93 -5.03
CA ALA A 82 -10.27 -5.66 -4.74
C ALA A 82 -10.78 -4.54 -5.64
N LEU A 83 -12.08 -4.57 -5.90
CA LEU A 83 -12.77 -3.51 -6.62
C LEU A 83 -13.86 -2.93 -5.72
N TRP A 84 -13.59 -1.79 -5.12
CA TRP A 84 -14.61 -0.96 -4.51
C TRP A 84 -15.23 -0.11 -5.61
N GLN A 85 -16.53 -0.31 -5.86
CA GLN A 85 -17.20 0.45 -6.91
C GLN A 85 -17.40 1.91 -6.46
N PRO A 86 -16.67 2.89 -7.02
CA PRO A 86 -16.94 4.29 -6.78
C PRO A 86 -18.39 4.63 -7.15
N LEU A 87 -18.94 5.68 -6.56
CA LEU A 87 -20.30 6.11 -6.83
C LEU A 87 -20.55 6.33 -8.34
N SER A 88 -19.55 6.85 -9.05
CA SER A 88 -19.59 7.06 -10.51
C SER A 88 -19.77 5.75 -11.29
N VAL A 89 -19.14 4.66 -10.85
CA VAL A 89 -19.31 3.33 -11.45
C VAL A 89 -20.68 2.76 -11.11
N ARG A 90 -21.12 2.90 -9.87
CA ARG A 90 -22.47 2.46 -9.43
C ARG A 90 -23.58 3.19 -10.15
N LEU A 91 -23.38 4.45 -10.52
CA LEU A 91 -24.30 5.28 -11.31
C LEU A 91 -24.13 5.09 -12.83
N GLY A 92 -23.27 4.16 -13.29
CA GLY A 92 -23.06 3.90 -14.71
C GLY A 92 -22.29 5.03 -15.46
N LYS A 93 -21.72 5.99 -14.74
CA LYS A 93 -21.01 7.14 -15.32
C LYS A 93 -19.54 6.85 -15.67
N SER A 94 -18.98 5.77 -15.18
CA SER A 94 -17.61 5.32 -15.48
C SER A 94 -17.54 3.80 -15.55
N LYS A 95 -16.55 3.27 -16.29
CA LYS A 95 -16.30 1.83 -16.39
C LYS A 95 -15.55 1.34 -15.16
N LYS A 96 -15.72 0.05 -14.84
CA LYS A 96 -14.91 -0.63 -13.82
C LYS A 96 -13.46 -0.74 -14.30
N THR A 97 -12.52 -0.53 -13.39
CA THR A 97 -11.11 -0.79 -13.67
C THR A 97 -10.87 -2.30 -13.66
N GLU A 98 -10.58 -2.87 -14.82
CA GLU A 98 -10.21 -4.27 -14.95
C GLU A 98 -8.73 -4.44 -14.58
N GLY A 99 -8.37 -5.58 -13.97
CA GLY A 99 -6.98 -5.86 -13.60
C GLY A 99 -6.03 -5.84 -14.81
N GLN A 100 -6.53 -6.19 -16.00
CA GLN A 100 -5.74 -6.17 -17.23
C GLN A 100 -5.24 -4.77 -17.58
N VAL A 101 -6.03 -3.73 -17.37
CA VAL A 101 -5.61 -2.34 -17.63
C VAL A 101 -4.41 -1.96 -16.76
N ILE A 102 -4.37 -2.41 -15.52
CA ILE A 102 -3.22 -2.17 -14.62
C ILE A 102 -1.99 -2.92 -15.13
N SER A 103 -2.15 -4.19 -15.49
CA SER A 103 -1.04 -5.03 -15.98
C SER A 103 -0.47 -4.51 -17.31
N ASP A 104 -1.31 -4.01 -18.20
CA ASP A 104 -0.89 -3.41 -19.48
C ASP A 104 -0.06 -2.13 -19.23
N GLU A 105 -0.52 -1.26 -18.32
CA GLU A 105 0.21 -0.04 -17.96
C GLU A 105 1.55 -0.36 -17.26
N CYS A 106 1.55 -1.34 -16.36
CA CYS A 106 2.79 -1.81 -15.71
C CYS A 106 3.79 -2.35 -16.73
N SER A 107 3.31 -3.13 -17.70
CA SER A 107 4.16 -3.70 -18.76
C SER A 107 4.75 -2.60 -19.65
N LEU A 108 3.95 -1.61 -20.04
CA LEU A 108 4.37 -0.48 -20.88
C LEU A 108 5.50 0.32 -20.22
N ARG A 109 5.45 0.49 -18.91
CA ARG A 109 6.39 1.30 -18.13
C ARG A 109 7.45 0.49 -17.40
N ASN A 110 7.58 -0.80 -17.71
CA ASN A 110 8.52 -1.73 -17.07
C ASN A 110 8.39 -1.74 -15.52
N ILE A 111 7.17 -1.62 -15.02
CA ILE A 111 6.86 -1.63 -13.59
C ILE A 111 6.72 -3.07 -13.11
N LYS A 112 7.34 -3.40 -11.96
CA LYS A 112 7.13 -4.69 -11.29
C LYS A 112 5.75 -4.68 -10.62
N GLU A 113 4.83 -5.49 -11.14
CA GLU A 113 3.48 -5.66 -10.57
C GLU A 113 3.45 -6.79 -9.55
N ILE A 114 2.93 -6.53 -8.35
CA ILE A 114 2.66 -7.51 -7.31
C ILE A 114 1.18 -7.40 -6.95
N LYS A 115 0.42 -8.39 -7.39
CA LYS A 115 -1.02 -8.50 -7.13
C LYS A 115 -1.25 -9.36 -5.88
N VAL A 116 -1.99 -8.84 -4.92
CA VAL A 116 -2.33 -9.52 -3.67
C VAL A 116 -3.83 -9.81 -3.64
N PHE A 117 -4.18 -11.05 -3.37
CA PHE A 117 -5.57 -11.45 -3.13
C PHE A 117 -5.61 -12.59 -2.11
N ARG A 118 -6.49 -12.48 -1.13
CA ARG A 118 -6.76 -13.49 -0.12
C ARG A 118 -8.27 -13.69 -0.02
N ALA A 119 -8.77 -14.84 -0.48
CA ALA A 119 -10.21 -15.15 -0.48
C ALA A 119 -10.78 -15.33 0.93
N GLU A 120 -9.95 -15.69 1.89
CA GLU A 120 -10.36 -16.14 3.23
C GLU A 120 -10.20 -15.06 4.32
N LEU A 121 -10.10 -13.77 3.94
CA LEU A 121 -10.04 -12.72 4.95
C LEU A 121 -11.38 -12.59 5.67
N GLU A 122 -11.36 -12.83 6.99
CA GLU A 122 -12.55 -12.68 7.85
C GLU A 122 -13.08 -11.24 7.88
N ASP A 123 -12.19 -10.26 7.74
CA ASP A 123 -12.50 -8.83 7.73
C ASP A 123 -11.78 -8.14 6.55
N PRO A 124 -12.51 -7.42 5.69
CA PRO A 124 -11.91 -6.67 4.59
C PRO A 124 -10.80 -5.70 5.00
N ARG A 125 -10.81 -5.21 6.24
CA ARG A 125 -9.76 -4.33 6.78
C ARG A 125 -8.40 -5.03 6.90
N MET A 126 -8.39 -6.37 6.96
CA MET A 126 -7.15 -7.17 7.00
C MET A 126 -6.39 -7.17 5.66
N GLN A 127 -6.98 -6.66 4.58
CA GLN A 127 -6.26 -6.45 3.31
C GLN A 127 -4.99 -5.59 3.48
N ASN A 128 -4.99 -4.64 4.44
CA ASN A 128 -3.79 -3.88 4.80
C ASN A 128 -2.63 -4.79 5.18
N VAL A 129 -2.93 -5.78 6.02
CA VAL A 129 -1.92 -6.72 6.53
C VAL A 129 -1.50 -7.73 5.47
N ALA A 130 -2.42 -8.17 4.61
CA ALA A 130 -2.09 -9.03 3.48
C ALA A 130 -1.09 -8.35 2.52
N VAL A 131 -1.27 -7.06 2.25
CA VAL A 131 -0.34 -6.27 1.44
C VAL A 131 1.01 -6.10 2.14
N LEU A 132 1.01 -5.80 3.45
CA LEU A 132 2.25 -5.71 4.26
C LEU A 132 3.03 -7.04 4.26
N SER A 133 2.34 -8.17 4.33
CA SER A 133 2.94 -9.51 4.24
C SER A 133 3.72 -9.69 2.94
N GLU A 134 3.12 -9.34 1.79
CA GLU A 134 3.80 -9.42 0.51
C GLU A 134 4.97 -8.39 0.40
N MET A 135 4.81 -7.21 0.98
CA MET A 135 5.91 -6.23 1.04
C MET A 135 7.13 -6.79 1.80
N ALA A 136 6.90 -7.44 2.95
CA ALA A 136 7.95 -8.07 3.74
C ALA A 136 8.59 -9.25 3.00
N LYS A 137 7.78 -10.12 2.42
CA LYS A 137 8.19 -11.29 1.64
C LYS A 137 9.11 -10.92 0.47
N PHE A 138 8.73 -9.92 -0.30
CA PHE A 138 9.50 -9.45 -1.45
C PHE A 138 10.58 -8.43 -1.09
N LYS A 139 10.76 -8.11 0.21
CA LYS A 139 11.75 -7.15 0.72
C LYS A 139 11.70 -5.82 -0.05
N LEU A 140 10.47 -5.28 -0.24
CA LEU A 140 10.24 -4.10 -1.09
C LEU A 140 10.85 -2.83 -0.51
N ILE A 141 11.08 -2.78 0.80
CA ILE A 141 11.86 -1.73 1.46
C ILE A 141 13.17 -2.38 1.91
N PRO A 142 14.33 -1.96 1.36
CA PRO A 142 15.61 -2.56 1.72
C PRO A 142 15.86 -2.56 3.23
N ALA A 143 16.42 -3.65 3.75
CA ALA A 143 16.75 -3.86 5.16
C ALA A 143 15.59 -3.75 6.17
N VAL A 144 14.35 -3.58 5.73
CA VAL A 144 13.17 -3.74 6.59
C VAL A 144 12.73 -5.21 6.54
N GLU A 145 13.03 -5.92 7.60
CA GLU A 145 12.76 -7.35 7.72
C GLU A 145 11.34 -7.61 8.27
N MET A 146 10.85 -8.84 8.12
CA MET A 146 9.53 -9.28 8.61
C MET A 146 9.32 -8.95 10.09
N THR A 147 10.33 -9.13 10.92
CA THR A 147 10.28 -8.85 12.36
C THR A 147 10.00 -7.38 12.68
N HIS A 148 10.45 -6.44 11.85
CA HIS A 148 10.17 -5.02 12.02
C HIS A 148 8.69 -4.72 11.79
N TYR A 149 8.08 -5.33 10.76
CA TYR A 149 6.64 -5.22 10.51
C TYR A 149 5.80 -5.85 11.63
N GLU A 150 6.21 -7.04 12.12
CA GLU A 150 5.52 -7.71 13.25
C GLU A 150 5.56 -6.84 14.51
N THR A 151 6.72 -6.25 14.82
CA THR A 151 6.87 -5.36 15.98
C THR A 151 5.97 -4.14 15.82
N ALA A 152 5.96 -3.52 14.64
CA ALA A 152 5.09 -2.39 14.34
C ALA A 152 3.59 -2.74 14.46
N LEU A 153 3.18 -3.94 14.02
CA LEU A 153 1.81 -4.42 14.19
C LEU A 153 1.43 -4.59 15.67
N LYS A 154 2.35 -5.13 16.49
CA LYS A 154 2.15 -5.31 17.94
C LYS A 154 2.00 -3.99 18.69
N ASP A 155 2.63 -2.93 18.22
CA ASP A 155 2.47 -1.59 18.79
C ASP A 155 1.10 -0.95 18.49
N LEU A 156 0.56 -1.23 17.33
CA LEU A 156 -0.62 -0.54 16.80
C LEU A 156 -1.93 -1.29 17.02
N ILE A 157 -1.84 -2.60 17.25
CA ILE A 157 -3.01 -3.47 17.38
C ILE A 157 -2.83 -4.31 18.65
N THR A 158 -3.93 -4.55 19.36
CA THR A 158 -3.93 -5.33 20.62
C THR A 158 -4.99 -6.42 20.64
N GLY A 159 -4.84 -7.37 21.57
CA GLY A 159 -5.82 -8.41 21.84
C GLY A 159 -6.07 -9.35 20.67
N LYS A 160 -7.28 -9.90 20.60
CA LYS A 160 -7.69 -10.88 19.57
C LYS A 160 -7.55 -10.35 18.13
N VAL A 161 -7.63 -9.04 17.95
CA VAL A 161 -7.44 -8.43 16.62
C VAL A 161 -5.99 -8.56 16.19
N LEU A 162 -5.04 -8.39 17.11
CA LEU A 162 -3.61 -8.59 16.80
C LEU A 162 -3.35 -10.06 16.40
N GLU A 163 -3.85 -11.03 17.14
CA GLU A 163 -3.64 -12.45 16.85
C GLU A 163 -4.09 -12.80 15.43
N LYS A 164 -5.29 -12.36 15.05
CA LYS A 164 -5.82 -12.55 13.70
C LYS A 164 -4.97 -11.88 12.61
N ASN A 165 -4.52 -10.64 12.86
CA ASN A 165 -3.68 -9.91 11.90
C ASN A 165 -2.29 -10.54 11.78
N LEU A 166 -1.68 -10.98 12.86
CA LEU A 166 -0.40 -11.71 12.82
C LEU A 166 -0.54 -13.05 12.06
N HIS A 167 -1.67 -13.75 12.22
CA HIS A 167 -1.93 -14.95 11.44
C HIS A 167 -1.97 -14.64 9.93
N VAL A 168 -2.71 -13.60 9.51
CA VAL A 168 -2.75 -13.16 8.10
C VAL A 168 -1.37 -12.73 7.62
N PHE A 169 -0.58 -12.06 8.45
CA PHE A 169 0.77 -11.60 8.11
C PHE A 169 1.74 -12.76 7.90
N SER A 170 1.66 -13.81 8.72
CA SER A 170 2.54 -14.98 8.70
C SER A 170 2.13 -16.04 7.67
N CYS A 171 0.90 -16.00 7.13
CA CYS A 171 0.45 -16.88 6.06
C CYS A 171 1.07 -16.46 4.72
N LEU A 172 2.28 -16.93 4.47
CA LEU A 172 3.07 -16.72 3.24
C LEU A 172 2.76 -17.77 2.17
#